data_d4f1b636a2471e378d9d895946ecc436
#
_entry.id   d4f1b636a2471e378d9d895946ecc436
#
_cell.length_a   1.000
_cell.length_b   1.000
_cell.length_c   1.000
_cell.angle_alpha   90.00
_cell.angle_beta   90.00
_cell.angle_gamma   90.00
#
_symmetry.space_group_name_H-M   'P 1'
#
loop_
_entity.id
_entity.type
_entity.pdbx_description
1 polymer ?
#
loop_
_entity_poly.entity_id
_entity_poly.type
_entity_poly.pdbx_seq_one_letter_code
_entity_poly.pdbx_strand_id
1 'polypeptide(L)'
;MNSAVKRIGNSYSVYRNQYYLRNINTLNNKSQNFFNPRFLNKNVTGGKVRYNSASSQKQQQTPPKNVGFEETLRDRYTVGPFNWKSLVLFIVTGTGLFFYFKNEKKKVLEKRKEELANKSIGRPKVGGPFELINQDGKLVTDKDFLGKFLLVYFGFTHCPDICPEELDKMSKVTDIINNSEEFGRSKVIIPIFITCDPERDSVEVVRKYLEDFHKDMVGLTGSHEQLSKVAKSYRVYFSKPPKLQPGEEYLVDHSIFFYLMNPDGEFVDVYGKNLDAEQVSTNIIRHAKDFLKKGGIITTD
;
A
#
# COMPACT_ATOMS: atom_id res chain seq x y z
N MET A 1 -44.52 -11.66 -19.40
CA MET A 1 -43.09 -11.95 -19.53
C MET A 1 -42.25 -11.10 -18.53
N ASN A 2 -42.57 -11.13 -17.20
CA ASN A 2 -41.93 -10.19 -16.26
C ASN A 2 -41.60 -10.85 -14.88
N SER A 3 -41.41 -12.16 -14.82
CA SER A 3 -41.09 -12.82 -13.53
C SER A 3 -39.73 -13.54 -13.50
N ALA A 4 -39.09 -13.72 -14.62
CA ALA A 4 -37.81 -14.45 -14.70
C ALA A 4 -36.55 -13.54 -14.47
N VAL A 5 -36.62 -12.25 -14.78
CA VAL A 5 -35.49 -11.32 -14.68
C VAL A 5 -35.19 -10.92 -13.24
N LYS A 6 -36.20 -10.94 -12.33
CA LYS A 6 -35.99 -10.57 -10.91
C LYS A 6 -35.29 -11.66 -10.05
N ARG A 7 -35.16 -12.89 -10.52
CA ARG A 7 -34.51 -13.97 -9.74
C ARG A 7 -33.00 -14.06 -9.89
N ILE A 8 -32.45 -13.48 -10.94
CA ILE A 8 -31.00 -13.55 -11.20
C ILE A 8 -30.22 -12.49 -10.39
N GLY A 9 -30.80 -11.29 -10.19
CA GLY A 9 -30.15 -10.23 -9.41
C GLY A 9 -29.96 -10.54 -7.91
N ASN A 10 -30.86 -11.35 -7.32
CA ASN A 10 -30.77 -11.70 -5.88
C ASN A 10 -29.77 -12.85 -5.60
N SER A 11 -29.38 -13.62 -6.60
CA SER A 11 -28.48 -14.76 -6.42
C SER A 11 -27.03 -14.31 -6.18
N TYR A 12 -26.57 -13.26 -6.86
CA TYR A 12 -25.20 -12.74 -6.70
C TYR A 12 -24.98 -12.01 -5.36
N SER A 13 -25.97 -11.29 -4.85
CA SER A 13 -25.92 -10.65 -3.53
C SER A 13 -25.84 -11.65 -2.38
N VAL A 14 -26.49 -12.80 -2.50
CA VAL A 14 -26.47 -13.88 -1.49
C VAL A 14 -25.13 -14.64 -1.50
N TYR A 15 -24.53 -14.85 -2.67
CA TYR A 15 -23.20 -15.47 -2.80
C TYR A 15 -22.10 -14.59 -2.20
N ARG A 16 -22.15 -13.27 -2.41
CA ARG A 16 -21.20 -12.31 -1.84
C ARG A 16 -21.19 -12.34 -0.30
N ASN A 17 -22.35 -12.49 0.33
CA ASN A 17 -22.46 -12.52 1.80
C ASN A 17 -22.05 -13.87 2.43
N GLN A 18 -22.20 -15.00 1.72
CA GLN A 18 -21.78 -16.31 2.23
C GLN A 18 -20.27 -16.54 2.15
N TYR A 19 -19.58 -15.95 1.15
CA TYR A 19 -18.12 -16.02 1.03
C TYR A 19 -17.42 -15.19 2.11
N TYR A 20 -17.95 -14.01 2.45
CA TYR A 20 -17.41 -13.17 3.51
C TYR A 20 -17.47 -13.84 4.89
N LEU A 21 -18.55 -14.53 5.21
CA LEU A 21 -18.73 -15.20 6.51
C LEU A 21 -17.90 -16.49 6.66
N ARG A 22 -17.56 -17.17 5.56
CA ARG A 22 -16.70 -18.36 5.62
C ARG A 22 -15.22 -18.05 5.82
N ASN A 23 -14.72 -16.96 5.26
CA ASN A 23 -13.29 -16.60 5.36
C ASN A 23 -12.92 -15.97 6.71
N ILE A 24 -13.83 -15.30 7.40
CA ILE A 24 -13.54 -14.76 8.75
C ILE A 24 -13.32 -15.89 9.77
N ASN A 25 -14.01 -17.01 9.63
CA ASN A 25 -13.85 -18.14 10.55
C ASN A 25 -12.57 -18.96 10.32
N THR A 26 -11.97 -18.91 9.14
CA THR A 26 -10.70 -19.60 8.84
C THR A 26 -9.47 -18.79 9.24
N LEU A 27 -9.55 -17.47 9.27
CA LEU A 27 -8.43 -16.59 9.69
C LEU A 27 -8.27 -16.54 11.21
N ASN A 28 -9.35 -16.66 11.98
CA ASN A 28 -9.29 -16.71 13.46
C ASN A 28 -8.69 -18.01 14.02
N ASN A 29 -8.64 -19.09 13.24
CA ASN A 29 -8.09 -20.37 13.71
C ASN A 29 -6.59 -20.57 13.36
N LYS A 30 -5.98 -19.68 12.57
CA LYS A 30 -4.55 -19.76 12.21
C LYS A 30 -3.62 -18.90 13.07
N SER A 31 -4.14 -17.99 13.89
CA SER A 31 -3.32 -17.07 14.70
C SER A 31 -2.94 -17.59 16.09
N GLN A 32 -3.37 -18.78 16.50
CA GLN A 32 -3.07 -19.32 17.84
C GLN A 32 -1.92 -20.34 17.91
N ASN A 33 -1.23 -20.66 16.80
CA ASN A 33 -0.22 -21.73 16.80
C ASN A 33 1.22 -21.28 16.45
N PHE A 34 1.58 -20.00 16.66
CA PHE A 34 2.95 -19.52 16.41
C PHE A 34 3.68 -19.03 17.65
N PHE A 35 3.56 -19.73 18.78
CA PHE A 35 4.52 -19.58 19.88
C PHE A 35 4.78 -20.95 20.50
N ASN A 36 5.78 -21.65 19.96
CA ASN A 36 6.33 -22.85 20.59
C ASN A 36 7.82 -22.62 20.88
N PRO A 37 8.20 -22.35 22.15
CA PRO A 37 9.60 -22.19 22.52
C PRO A 37 10.21 -23.56 22.84
N ARG A 38 10.61 -24.32 21.82
CA ARG A 38 11.43 -25.51 21.95
C ARG A 38 12.58 -25.49 20.97
N PHE A 39 13.63 -24.76 21.32
CA PHE A 39 14.98 -25.04 20.82
C PHE A 39 15.99 -24.37 21.77
N LEU A 40 16.38 -25.10 22.81
CA LEU A 40 17.67 -24.96 23.48
C LEU A 40 17.83 -26.19 24.41
N ASN A 41 18.36 -27.26 23.91
CA ASN A 41 19.13 -28.19 24.70
C ASN A 41 19.99 -29.05 23.76
N LYS A 42 21.28 -28.76 23.69
CA LYS A 42 22.32 -29.73 23.32
C LYS A 42 23.58 -29.48 24.14
N ASN A 43 23.73 -30.33 25.14
CA ASN A 43 24.96 -31.02 25.53
C ASN A 43 26.26 -30.20 25.57
N VAL A 44 26.68 -29.89 26.80
CA VAL A 44 28.11 -29.81 27.12
C VAL A 44 28.40 -30.85 28.22
N THR A 45 29.21 -31.80 27.86
CA THR A 45 29.73 -32.91 28.61
C THR A 45 30.64 -32.46 29.75
N GLY A 46 30.60 -33.26 30.82
CA GLY A 46 31.23 -33.10 32.10
C GLY A 46 32.71 -32.73 32.14
N GLY A 47 33.00 -31.82 33.02
CA GLY A 47 34.32 -31.58 33.59
C GLY A 47 34.23 -31.66 35.12
N LYS A 48 34.75 -32.75 35.69
CA LYS A 48 34.93 -32.90 37.13
C LYS A 48 35.94 -31.88 37.64
N VAL A 49 35.51 -30.95 38.44
CA VAL A 49 36.40 -30.09 39.23
C VAL A 49 36.58 -30.74 40.60
N ARG A 50 37.83 -31.16 40.92
CA ARG A 50 38.23 -31.65 42.23
C ARG A 50 38.35 -30.47 43.20
N TYR A 51 37.62 -30.52 44.29
CA TYR A 51 37.86 -29.67 45.45
C TYR A 51 39.00 -30.26 46.28
N ASN A 52 40.08 -29.49 46.41
CA ASN A 52 41.11 -29.73 47.39
C ASN A 52 40.70 -29.05 48.71
N SER A 53 40.45 -29.86 49.74
CA SER A 53 40.31 -29.42 51.10
C SER A 53 41.70 -29.10 51.70
N ALA A 54 41.95 -27.85 52.00
CA ALA A 54 43.08 -27.41 52.79
C ALA A 54 42.57 -26.92 54.13
N SER A 55 43.19 -27.53 55.18
CA SER A 55 42.90 -27.46 56.60
C SER A 55 43.00 -26.06 57.20
N SER A 56 42.08 -25.81 58.11
CA SER A 56 41.97 -24.67 59.02
C SER A 56 43.22 -24.38 59.86
N GLN A 57 43.64 -23.14 59.88
CA GLN A 57 44.30 -22.57 61.06
C GLN A 57 43.47 -21.39 61.58
N LYS A 58 42.92 -21.56 62.78
CA LYS A 58 42.29 -20.50 63.55
C LYS A 58 43.34 -19.49 64.00
N GLN A 59 43.32 -18.31 63.47
CA GLN A 59 43.90 -17.14 64.11
C GLN A 59 42.77 -16.32 64.73
N GLN A 60 42.85 -16.18 66.07
CA GLN A 60 42.05 -15.29 66.89
C GLN A 60 42.43 -13.85 66.53
N GLN A 61 41.53 -13.13 65.87
CA GLN A 61 41.63 -11.69 65.73
C GLN A 61 40.61 -11.01 66.61
N THR A 62 41.13 -10.11 67.47
CA THR A 62 40.37 -9.18 68.29
C THR A 62 39.35 -8.37 67.50
N PRO A 63 38.17 -8.07 68.09
CA PRO A 63 37.14 -7.32 67.34
C PRO A 63 37.60 -5.88 67.10
N PRO A 64 37.43 -5.36 65.89
CA PRO A 64 37.68 -3.95 65.62
C PRO A 64 36.61 -3.11 66.30
N LYS A 65 37.03 -1.99 66.85
CA LYS A 65 36.19 -0.95 67.46
C LYS A 65 35.09 -0.51 66.42
N ASN A 66 33.86 -0.35 66.90
CA ASN A 66 32.74 0.25 66.21
C ASN A 66 33.13 1.64 65.69
N VAL A 67 33.53 1.71 64.42
CA VAL A 67 33.54 2.92 63.68
C VAL A 67 32.13 3.04 63.04
N GLY A 68 31.45 4.13 63.37
CA GLY A 68 30.03 4.27 63.16
C GLY A 68 29.58 4.00 61.73
N PHE A 69 28.64 3.10 61.61
CA PHE A 69 28.00 2.70 60.35
C PHE A 69 27.29 3.85 59.63
N GLU A 70 27.13 4.99 60.27
CA GLU A 70 26.48 6.17 59.71
C GLU A 70 27.38 7.04 58.83
N GLU A 71 28.70 7.05 59.06
CA GLU A 71 29.60 7.87 58.19
C GLU A 71 29.87 7.24 56.83
N THR A 72 29.83 5.92 56.72
CA THR A 72 30.05 5.24 55.42
C THR A 72 28.88 5.30 54.48
N LEU A 73 27.69 5.65 54.95
CA LEU A 73 26.50 5.83 54.09
C LEU A 73 26.45 7.22 53.42
N ARG A 74 27.00 8.24 54.07
CA ARG A 74 27.04 9.63 53.51
C ARG A 74 27.98 9.75 52.31
N ASP A 75 29.10 9.05 52.32
CA ASP A 75 30.08 9.12 51.20
C ASP A 75 29.64 8.35 49.96
N ARG A 76 28.74 7.37 50.09
CA ARG A 76 28.22 6.64 48.92
C ARG A 76 27.21 7.43 48.08
N TYR A 77 26.59 8.47 48.63
CA TYR A 77 25.62 9.29 47.90
C TYR A 77 26.23 10.48 47.21
N THR A 78 27.51 10.79 47.43
CA THR A 78 28.15 11.98 46.83
C THR A 78 28.95 11.72 45.57
N VAL A 79 29.16 10.44 45.17
CA VAL A 79 29.94 10.07 43.99
C VAL A 79 29.13 9.20 43.05
N GLY A 80 27.89 9.58 42.80
CA GLY A 80 27.11 9.00 41.69
C GLY A 80 27.19 9.87 40.42
N PRO A 81 27.26 9.27 39.22
CA PRO A 81 27.23 10.03 37.96
C PRO A 81 25.91 10.78 37.79
N PHE A 82 24.94 10.65 38.71
CA PHE A 82 23.61 11.25 38.69
C PHE A 82 23.52 12.47 39.63
N ASN A 83 24.32 13.49 39.37
CA ASN A 83 24.09 14.75 40.02
C ASN A 83 22.99 15.53 39.24
N TRP A 84 22.11 16.30 39.90
CA TRP A 84 21.08 17.12 39.30
C TRP A 84 21.62 17.92 38.08
N LYS A 85 22.84 18.43 38.17
CA LYS A 85 23.51 19.16 37.10
C LYS A 85 23.78 18.30 35.86
N SER A 86 24.15 17.02 36.03
CA SER A 86 24.38 16.10 34.94
C SER A 86 23.06 15.67 34.27
N LEU A 87 21.96 15.55 35.04
CA LEU A 87 20.64 15.29 34.51
C LEU A 87 20.16 16.45 33.61
N VAL A 88 20.31 17.70 34.07
CA VAL A 88 19.97 18.88 33.27
C VAL A 88 20.80 18.96 31.99
N LEU A 89 22.10 18.71 32.08
CA LEU A 89 22.98 18.67 30.91
C LEU A 89 22.54 17.58 29.90
N PHE A 90 22.18 16.41 30.39
CA PHE A 90 21.70 15.31 29.55
C PHE A 90 20.39 15.65 28.83
N ILE A 91 19.44 16.29 29.54
CA ILE A 91 18.17 16.74 28.97
C ILE A 91 18.41 17.82 27.90
N VAL A 92 19.25 18.80 28.20
CA VAL A 92 19.57 19.88 27.24
C VAL A 92 20.26 19.36 25.97
N THR A 93 21.27 18.50 26.15
CA THR A 93 21.97 17.90 25.01
C THR A 93 21.10 16.95 24.22
N GLY A 94 20.26 16.11 24.88
CA GLY A 94 19.31 15.22 24.24
C GLY A 94 18.26 15.98 23.44
N THR A 95 17.69 17.05 24.01
CA THR A 95 16.72 17.91 23.35
C THR A 95 17.33 18.63 22.17
N GLY A 96 18.56 19.18 22.33
CA GLY A 96 19.31 19.82 21.23
C GLY A 96 19.56 18.86 20.07
N LEU A 97 20.04 17.67 20.34
CA LEU A 97 20.26 16.62 19.35
C LEU A 97 18.93 16.19 18.65
N PHE A 98 17.85 16.05 19.41
CA PHE A 98 16.54 15.72 18.84
C PHE A 98 16.07 16.77 17.82
N PHE A 99 16.15 18.06 18.16
CA PHE A 99 15.79 19.14 17.23
C PHE A 99 16.74 19.23 16.05
N TYR A 100 18.05 19.02 16.27
CA TYR A 100 19.04 18.99 15.19
C TYR A 100 18.72 17.88 14.17
N PHE A 101 18.52 16.65 14.62
CA PHE A 101 18.20 15.53 13.73
C PHE A 101 16.83 15.69 13.05
N LYS A 102 15.85 16.27 13.73
CA LYS A 102 14.54 16.57 13.14
C LYS A 102 14.65 17.58 12.00
N ASN A 103 15.45 18.63 12.17
CA ASN A 103 15.68 19.62 11.12
C ASN A 103 16.50 19.05 9.96
N GLU A 104 17.53 18.25 10.26
CA GLU A 104 18.35 17.63 9.22
C GLU A 104 17.56 16.63 8.38
N LYS A 105 16.69 15.82 9.01
CA LYS A 105 15.74 14.96 8.28
C LYS A 105 14.85 15.76 7.33
N LYS A 106 14.33 16.91 7.75
CA LYS A 106 13.52 17.76 6.86
C LYS A 106 14.31 18.23 5.66
N LYS A 107 15.51 18.75 5.85
CA LYS A 107 16.38 19.22 4.76
C LYS A 107 16.74 18.10 3.77
N VAL A 108 17.07 16.91 4.26
CA VAL A 108 17.35 15.74 3.41
C VAL A 108 16.11 15.32 2.61
N LEU A 109 14.93 15.37 3.24
CA LEU A 109 13.67 15.04 2.56
C LEU A 109 13.33 16.08 1.46
N GLU A 110 13.52 17.36 1.76
CA GLU A 110 13.32 18.46 0.80
C GLU A 110 14.28 18.37 -0.38
N LYS A 111 15.58 18.17 -0.11
CA LYS A 111 16.58 17.93 -1.17
C LYS A 111 16.24 16.73 -2.04
N ARG A 112 15.81 15.60 -1.46
CA ARG A 112 15.35 14.44 -2.22
C ARG A 112 14.11 14.75 -3.08
N LYS A 113 13.18 15.54 -2.54
CA LYS A 113 11.99 15.96 -3.31
C LYS A 113 12.39 16.87 -4.48
N GLU A 114 13.30 17.82 -4.27
CA GLU A 114 13.84 18.69 -5.33
C GLU A 114 14.64 17.90 -6.36
N GLU A 115 15.49 16.97 -5.94
CA GLU A 115 16.23 16.09 -6.84
C GLU A 115 15.30 15.19 -7.67
N LEU A 116 14.21 14.67 -7.09
CA LEU A 116 13.20 13.88 -7.79
C LEU A 116 12.36 14.75 -8.74
N ALA A 117 12.06 15.99 -8.35
CA ALA A 117 11.32 16.93 -9.20
C ALA A 117 12.19 17.43 -10.37
N ASN A 118 13.50 17.62 -10.16
CA ASN A 118 14.44 18.08 -11.18
C ASN A 118 15.01 16.96 -12.07
N LYS A 119 14.85 15.67 -11.67
CA LYS A 119 15.18 14.52 -12.52
C LYS A 119 14.09 14.30 -13.58
N SER A 120 13.99 15.22 -14.54
CA SER A 120 13.24 14.97 -15.79
C SER A 120 13.97 13.97 -16.72
N ILE A 121 15.23 13.65 -16.42
CA ILE A 121 16.02 12.67 -17.17
C ILE A 121 15.75 11.30 -16.57
N GLY A 122 14.95 10.49 -17.29
CA GLY A 122 14.72 9.08 -16.95
C GLY A 122 13.38 8.74 -16.31
N ARG A 123 12.35 9.57 -16.43
CA ARG A 123 10.98 9.09 -16.14
C ARG A 123 10.71 7.91 -17.07
N PRO A 124 10.37 6.73 -16.53
CA PRO A 124 10.01 5.61 -17.38
C PRO A 124 8.84 6.03 -18.25
N LYS A 125 8.97 5.89 -19.56
CA LYS A 125 7.87 6.12 -20.47
C LYS A 125 6.82 5.03 -20.21
N VAL A 126 5.79 5.37 -19.46
CA VAL A 126 4.63 4.54 -19.13
C VAL A 126 3.42 5.14 -19.81
N GLY A 127 2.53 4.31 -20.36
CA GLY A 127 1.43 4.75 -21.19
C GLY A 127 1.86 4.99 -22.64
N GLY A 128 0.90 5.30 -23.46
CA GLY A 128 1.07 5.55 -24.88
C GLY A 128 -0.26 5.50 -25.62
N PRO A 129 -0.26 5.78 -26.92
CA PRO A 129 -1.48 5.80 -27.70
C PRO A 129 -2.14 4.41 -27.72
N PHE A 130 -3.44 4.40 -27.53
CA PHE A 130 -4.27 3.21 -27.63
C PHE A 130 -5.53 3.45 -28.44
N GLU A 131 -6.11 2.37 -28.92
CA GLU A 131 -7.39 2.35 -29.62
C GLU A 131 -8.13 1.11 -29.13
N LEU A 132 -9.18 1.32 -28.34
CA LEU A 132 -9.96 0.27 -27.67
C LEU A 132 -11.46 0.53 -27.83
N ILE A 133 -12.28 -0.41 -27.41
CA ILE A 133 -13.74 -0.32 -27.46
C ILE A 133 -14.23 -0.08 -26.02
N ASN A 134 -15.07 0.95 -25.83
CA ASN A 134 -15.66 1.21 -24.53
C ASN A 134 -16.87 0.32 -24.25
N GLN A 135 -17.41 0.40 -23.02
CA GLN A 135 -18.61 -0.35 -22.60
C GLN A 135 -19.88 -0.04 -23.40
N ASP A 136 -19.88 1.02 -24.21
CA ASP A 136 -21.00 1.39 -25.12
C ASP A 136 -20.81 0.87 -26.54
N GLY A 137 -19.74 0.11 -26.77
CA GLY A 137 -19.39 -0.42 -28.08
C GLY A 137 -18.76 0.62 -29.02
N LYS A 138 -18.36 1.79 -28.52
CA LYS A 138 -17.72 2.85 -29.30
C LYS A 138 -16.21 2.69 -29.28
N LEU A 139 -15.57 2.93 -30.41
CA LEU A 139 -14.14 3.04 -30.53
C LEU A 139 -13.67 4.31 -29.83
N VAL A 140 -12.71 4.20 -28.90
CA VAL A 140 -12.12 5.31 -28.17
C VAL A 140 -10.59 5.22 -28.19
N THR A 141 -9.97 6.37 -28.14
CA THR A 141 -8.51 6.54 -28.15
C THR A 141 -8.04 7.26 -26.88
N ASP A 142 -6.75 7.24 -26.62
CA ASP A 142 -6.13 8.04 -25.55
C ASP A 142 -6.47 9.54 -25.65
N LYS A 143 -6.68 10.05 -26.87
CA LYS A 143 -7.00 11.46 -27.11
C LYS A 143 -8.37 11.87 -26.63
N ASP A 144 -9.32 10.95 -26.57
CA ASP A 144 -10.69 11.21 -26.11
C ASP A 144 -10.76 11.49 -24.62
N PHE A 145 -9.70 11.22 -23.89
CA PHE A 145 -9.57 11.41 -22.45
C PHE A 145 -8.65 12.57 -22.06
N LEU A 146 -8.09 13.30 -23.03
CA LEU A 146 -7.25 14.46 -22.73
C LEU A 146 -8.05 15.57 -22.03
N GLY A 147 -7.35 16.37 -21.23
CA GLY A 147 -7.95 17.44 -20.43
C GLY A 147 -8.36 17.03 -19.03
N LYS A 148 -8.38 15.74 -18.68
CA LYS A 148 -8.70 15.24 -17.35
C LYS A 148 -7.61 14.29 -16.84
N PHE A 149 -7.49 14.15 -15.54
CA PHE A 149 -6.68 13.09 -14.97
C PHE A 149 -7.34 11.74 -15.22
N LEU A 150 -6.53 10.71 -15.48
CA LEU A 150 -7.02 9.34 -15.63
C LEU A 150 -6.44 8.49 -14.51
N LEU A 151 -7.29 7.70 -13.89
CA LEU A 151 -6.89 6.65 -12.96
C LEU A 151 -7.15 5.31 -13.67
N VAL A 152 -6.08 4.69 -14.17
CA VAL A 152 -6.18 3.49 -15.00
C VAL A 152 -5.87 2.25 -14.19
N TYR A 153 -6.74 1.26 -14.27
CA TYR A 153 -6.59 -0.05 -13.65
C TYR A 153 -6.75 -1.17 -14.69
N PHE A 154 -5.86 -2.15 -14.61
CA PHE A 154 -5.91 -3.35 -15.43
C PHE A 154 -6.46 -4.51 -14.59
N GLY A 155 -7.50 -5.18 -15.06
CA GLY A 155 -8.15 -6.26 -14.35
C GLY A 155 -8.95 -7.17 -15.27
N PHE A 156 -9.83 -8.01 -14.72
CA PHE A 156 -10.77 -8.83 -15.48
C PHE A 156 -12.03 -9.08 -14.66
N THR A 157 -13.17 -9.22 -15.33
CA THR A 157 -14.48 -9.26 -14.66
C THR A 157 -14.72 -10.52 -13.83
N HIS A 158 -14.02 -11.61 -14.15
CA HIS A 158 -14.11 -12.90 -13.45
C HIS A 158 -13.13 -13.03 -12.28
N CYS A 159 -12.50 -11.93 -11.85
CA CYS A 159 -11.65 -11.93 -10.67
C CYS A 159 -12.52 -12.04 -9.38
N PRO A 160 -12.32 -13.07 -8.54
CA PRO A 160 -13.22 -13.30 -7.41
C PRO A 160 -12.98 -12.36 -6.22
N ASP A 161 -11.85 -11.69 -6.14
CA ASP A 161 -11.38 -11.05 -4.90
C ASP A 161 -10.79 -9.66 -5.12
N ILE A 162 -9.62 -9.58 -5.76
CA ILE A 162 -8.81 -8.38 -5.76
C ILE A 162 -9.37 -7.24 -6.64
N CYS A 163 -9.95 -7.57 -7.82
CA CYS A 163 -10.47 -6.54 -8.72
C CYS A 163 -11.68 -5.81 -8.12
N PRO A 164 -12.68 -6.49 -7.50
CA PRO A 164 -13.78 -5.79 -6.84
C PRO A 164 -13.31 -4.85 -5.73
N GLU A 165 -12.36 -5.28 -4.86
CA GLU A 165 -11.81 -4.45 -3.81
C GLU A 165 -11.12 -3.19 -4.35
N GLU A 166 -10.32 -3.35 -5.41
CA GLU A 166 -9.60 -2.23 -6.02
C GLU A 166 -10.57 -1.27 -6.77
N LEU A 167 -11.61 -1.79 -7.43
CA LEU A 167 -12.62 -0.95 -8.09
C LEU A 167 -13.49 -0.18 -7.08
N ASP A 168 -13.84 -0.79 -5.95
CA ASP A 168 -14.50 -0.10 -4.83
C ASP A 168 -13.61 1.03 -4.28
N LYS A 169 -12.31 0.79 -4.15
CA LYS A 169 -11.33 1.81 -3.75
C LYS A 169 -11.22 2.93 -4.80
N MET A 170 -11.13 2.57 -6.09
CA MET A 170 -11.08 3.51 -7.19
C MET A 170 -12.32 4.40 -7.24
N SER A 171 -13.50 3.85 -6.98
CA SER A 171 -14.77 4.56 -6.88
C SER A 171 -14.72 5.61 -5.76
N LYS A 172 -14.28 5.24 -4.58
CA LYS A 172 -14.11 6.16 -3.43
C LYS A 172 -13.11 7.28 -3.74
N VAL A 173 -11.97 6.94 -4.37
CA VAL A 173 -10.97 7.93 -4.80
C VAL A 173 -11.58 8.93 -5.76
N THR A 174 -12.35 8.46 -6.74
CA THR A 174 -13.02 9.30 -7.73
C THR A 174 -14.03 10.24 -7.06
N ASP A 175 -14.85 9.72 -6.15
CA ASP A 175 -15.81 10.52 -5.39
C ASP A 175 -15.13 11.60 -4.55
N ILE A 176 -14.07 11.26 -3.82
CA ILE A 176 -13.33 12.23 -2.98
C ILE A 176 -12.79 13.38 -3.84
N ILE A 177 -12.20 13.07 -5.01
CA ILE A 177 -11.57 14.08 -5.86
C ILE A 177 -12.62 14.94 -6.57
N ASN A 178 -13.61 14.30 -7.22
CA ASN A 178 -14.61 15.01 -8.02
C ASN A 178 -15.60 15.81 -7.14
N ASN A 179 -15.80 15.42 -5.87
CA ASN A 179 -16.60 16.19 -4.92
C ASN A 179 -15.78 17.20 -4.08
N SER A 180 -14.48 17.31 -4.32
CA SER A 180 -13.62 18.24 -3.59
C SER A 180 -13.96 19.69 -3.91
N GLU A 181 -14.08 20.50 -2.88
CA GLU A 181 -14.27 21.96 -3.01
C GLU A 181 -13.07 22.64 -3.69
N GLU A 182 -11.89 22.03 -3.61
CA GLU A 182 -10.66 22.55 -4.21
C GLU A 182 -10.72 22.63 -5.73
N PHE A 183 -11.54 21.81 -6.36
CA PHE A 183 -11.76 21.76 -7.81
C PHE A 183 -13.19 22.19 -8.21
N GLY A 184 -13.91 22.85 -7.30
CA GLY A 184 -15.26 23.34 -7.56
C GLY A 184 -16.31 22.24 -7.77
N ARG A 185 -16.09 21.05 -7.21
CA ARG A 185 -16.97 19.86 -7.37
C ARG A 185 -17.17 19.47 -8.82
N SER A 186 -16.11 19.46 -9.56
CA SER A 186 -16.08 19.18 -11.01
C SER A 186 -15.45 17.81 -11.31
N LYS A 187 -15.74 17.26 -12.46
CA LYS A 187 -15.14 16.00 -12.93
C LYS A 187 -13.68 16.21 -13.35
N VAL A 188 -12.78 16.12 -12.42
CA VAL A 188 -11.33 16.31 -12.59
C VAL A 188 -10.62 15.01 -12.99
N ILE A 189 -11.16 13.87 -12.55
CA ILE A 189 -10.58 12.55 -12.76
C ILE A 189 -11.61 11.58 -13.35
N ILE A 190 -11.16 10.74 -14.28
CA ILE A 190 -11.93 9.66 -14.88
C ILE A 190 -11.31 8.33 -14.46
N PRO A 191 -12.06 7.44 -13.78
CA PRO A 191 -11.63 6.08 -13.53
C PRO A 191 -11.78 5.24 -14.79
N ILE A 192 -10.70 4.54 -15.18
CA ILE A 192 -10.65 3.68 -16.37
C ILE A 192 -10.30 2.26 -15.98
N PHE A 193 -11.15 1.32 -16.33
CA PHE A 193 -10.92 -0.11 -16.24
C PHE A 193 -10.55 -0.68 -17.60
N ILE A 194 -9.42 -1.34 -17.74
CA ILE A 194 -8.99 -2.02 -18.97
C ILE A 194 -8.94 -3.51 -18.72
N THR A 195 -9.71 -4.29 -19.48
CA THR A 195 -9.69 -5.74 -19.31
C THR A 195 -8.37 -6.37 -19.77
N CYS A 196 -7.92 -7.38 -19.04
CA CYS A 196 -6.81 -8.27 -19.43
C CYS A 196 -7.30 -9.58 -20.07
N ASP A 197 -8.61 -9.81 -20.12
CA ASP A 197 -9.20 -11.04 -20.62
C ASP A 197 -10.33 -10.83 -21.67
N PRO A 198 -9.99 -10.43 -22.88
CA PRO A 198 -10.98 -10.13 -23.90
C PRO A 198 -11.81 -11.32 -24.35
N GLU A 199 -11.41 -12.54 -24.04
CA GLU A 199 -12.15 -13.74 -24.43
C GLU A 199 -13.43 -13.90 -23.62
N ARG A 200 -13.40 -13.56 -22.32
CA ARG A 200 -14.54 -13.62 -21.42
C ARG A 200 -15.22 -12.26 -21.23
N ASP A 201 -14.46 -11.18 -21.36
CA ASP A 201 -14.90 -9.81 -21.07
C ASP A 201 -15.37 -9.11 -22.34
N SER A 202 -16.53 -9.53 -22.87
CA SER A 202 -17.19 -8.80 -23.96
C SER A 202 -17.62 -7.40 -23.50
N VAL A 203 -17.98 -6.53 -24.45
CA VAL A 203 -18.49 -5.17 -24.19
C VAL A 203 -19.66 -5.20 -23.20
N GLU A 204 -20.60 -6.14 -23.37
CA GLU A 204 -21.77 -6.29 -22.50
C GLU A 204 -21.40 -6.77 -21.09
N VAL A 205 -20.44 -7.70 -20.99
CA VAL A 205 -19.96 -8.21 -19.72
C VAL A 205 -19.27 -7.10 -18.93
N VAL A 206 -18.37 -6.33 -19.57
CA VAL A 206 -17.68 -5.18 -18.96
C VAL A 206 -18.70 -4.13 -18.52
N ARG A 207 -19.67 -3.76 -19.36
CA ARG A 207 -20.73 -2.80 -19.01
C ARG A 207 -21.45 -3.23 -17.74
N LYS A 208 -21.97 -4.46 -17.74
CA LYS A 208 -22.74 -4.98 -16.62
C LYS A 208 -21.93 -5.07 -15.33
N TYR A 209 -20.66 -5.42 -15.44
CA TYR A 209 -19.75 -5.51 -14.29
C TYR A 209 -19.50 -4.14 -13.67
N LEU A 210 -19.31 -3.10 -14.47
CA LEU A 210 -19.01 -1.75 -13.98
C LEU A 210 -20.21 -1.02 -13.41
N GLU A 211 -21.45 -1.44 -13.72
CA GLU A 211 -22.69 -0.90 -13.12
C GLU A 211 -22.70 -1.04 -11.59
N ASP A 212 -21.98 -2.04 -11.05
CA ASP A 212 -21.92 -2.30 -9.60
C ASP A 212 -20.95 -1.35 -8.85
N PHE A 213 -20.13 -0.54 -9.56
CA PHE A 213 -19.08 0.26 -8.94
C PHE A 213 -19.35 1.77 -9.03
N HIS A 214 -18.99 2.41 -10.12
CA HIS A 214 -19.11 3.86 -10.25
C HIS A 214 -19.64 4.28 -11.62
N LYS A 215 -20.62 5.20 -11.62
CA LYS A 215 -21.32 5.68 -12.84
C LYS A 215 -20.40 6.33 -13.89
N ASP A 216 -19.32 6.97 -13.44
CA ASP A 216 -18.36 7.65 -14.31
C ASP A 216 -17.18 6.74 -14.70
N MET A 217 -17.20 5.46 -14.31
CA MET A 217 -16.15 4.51 -14.65
C MET A 217 -16.27 4.12 -16.13
N VAL A 218 -15.17 4.18 -16.83
CA VAL A 218 -15.09 3.81 -18.24
C VAL A 218 -14.41 2.44 -18.35
N GLY A 219 -15.13 1.48 -18.91
CA GLY A 219 -14.59 0.15 -19.19
C GLY A 219 -14.11 0.03 -20.63
N LEU A 220 -12.90 -0.48 -20.80
CA LEU A 220 -12.28 -0.64 -22.11
C LEU A 220 -11.97 -2.11 -22.36
N THR A 221 -12.34 -2.58 -23.56
CA THR A 221 -12.01 -3.91 -24.08
C THR A 221 -11.52 -3.79 -25.52
N GLY A 222 -11.09 -4.89 -26.11
CA GLY A 222 -10.61 -4.90 -27.49
C GLY A 222 -10.06 -6.25 -27.88
N SER A 223 -9.36 -6.32 -29.00
CA SER A 223 -8.68 -7.55 -29.40
C SER A 223 -7.52 -7.87 -28.44
N HIS A 224 -7.16 -9.14 -28.36
CA HIS A 224 -6.00 -9.58 -27.56
C HIS A 224 -4.70 -8.84 -27.95
N GLU A 225 -4.53 -8.55 -29.23
CA GLU A 225 -3.36 -7.82 -29.73
C GLU A 225 -3.36 -6.36 -29.25
N GLN A 226 -4.51 -5.66 -29.34
CA GLN A 226 -4.67 -4.28 -28.86
C GLN A 226 -4.39 -4.19 -27.35
N LEU A 227 -5.01 -5.07 -26.56
CA LEU A 227 -4.83 -5.09 -25.12
C LEU A 227 -3.39 -5.44 -24.72
N SER A 228 -2.76 -6.40 -25.39
CA SER A 228 -1.35 -6.74 -25.18
C SER A 228 -0.42 -5.55 -25.48
N LYS A 229 -0.69 -4.78 -26.53
CA LYS A 229 0.06 -3.57 -26.88
C LYS A 229 -0.10 -2.49 -25.79
N VAL A 230 -1.32 -2.25 -25.34
CA VAL A 230 -1.60 -1.27 -24.27
C VAL A 230 -0.95 -1.69 -22.97
N ALA A 231 -1.12 -2.94 -22.53
CA ALA A 231 -0.48 -3.46 -21.31
C ALA A 231 1.04 -3.32 -21.35
N LYS A 232 1.69 -3.63 -22.47
CA LYS A 232 3.13 -3.40 -22.65
C LYS A 232 3.52 -1.95 -22.51
N SER A 233 2.73 -1.00 -23.03
CA SER A 233 3.01 0.44 -22.90
C SER A 233 2.91 0.92 -21.46
N TYR A 234 2.00 0.36 -20.67
CA TYR A 234 1.87 0.61 -19.22
C TYR A 234 2.80 -0.26 -18.37
N ARG A 235 3.62 -1.13 -19.01
CA ARG A 235 4.48 -2.09 -18.31
C ARG A 235 3.70 -3.04 -17.39
N VAL A 236 2.46 -3.30 -17.75
CA VAL A 236 1.61 -4.28 -17.09
C VAL A 236 1.95 -5.66 -17.64
N TYR A 237 2.23 -6.58 -16.75
CA TYR A 237 2.31 -7.98 -17.09
C TYR A 237 0.95 -8.63 -16.83
N PHE A 238 0.47 -9.40 -17.78
CA PHE A 238 -0.65 -10.32 -17.57
C PHE A 238 -0.36 -11.64 -18.28
N SER A 239 -0.81 -12.73 -17.68
CA SER A 239 -0.57 -14.07 -18.16
C SER A 239 -1.77 -14.97 -17.93
N LYS A 240 -2.10 -15.76 -18.92
CA LYS A 240 -3.08 -16.85 -18.79
C LYS A 240 -2.38 -18.17 -18.52
N PRO A 241 -3.02 -19.12 -17.83
CA PRO A 241 -2.48 -20.46 -17.66
C PRO A 241 -2.19 -21.13 -19.03
N PRO A 242 -1.09 -21.87 -19.17
CA PRO A 242 -0.62 -22.37 -20.46
C PRO A 242 -1.45 -23.53 -21.04
N LYS A 243 -2.35 -24.13 -20.26
CA LYS A 243 -3.21 -25.25 -20.68
C LYS A 243 -4.60 -25.06 -20.09
N LEU A 244 -5.52 -24.54 -20.89
CA LEU A 244 -6.92 -24.42 -20.53
C LEU A 244 -7.72 -25.48 -21.32
N GLN A 245 -8.61 -26.19 -20.62
CA GLN A 245 -9.62 -27.01 -21.29
C GLN A 245 -10.85 -26.13 -21.64
N PRO A 246 -11.58 -26.42 -22.71
CA PRO A 246 -12.79 -25.68 -23.04
C PRO A 246 -13.79 -25.71 -21.88
N GLY A 247 -14.14 -24.53 -21.36
CA GLY A 247 -15.08 -24.36 -20.24
C GLY A 247 -14.45 -24.38 -18.84
N GLU A 248 -13.13 -24.46 -18.72
CA GLU A 248 -12.42 -24.39 -17.45
C GLU A 248 -12.33 -22.94 -16.96
N GLU A 249 -12.67 -22.71 -15.68
CA GLU A 249 -12.48 -21.41 -15.03
C GLU A 249 -10.99 -21.20 -14.76
N TYR A 250 -10.48 -20.03 -15.14
CA TYR A 250 -9.07 -19.68 -14.94
C TYR A 250 -8.93 -18.28 -14.36
N LEU A 251 -7.82 -18.07 -13.64
CA LEU A 251 -7.41 -16.77 -13.15
C LEU A 251 -6.33 -16.19 -14.08
N VAL A 252 -6.39 -14.89 -14.30
CA VAL A 252 -5.39 -14.15 -15.04
C VAL A 252 -4.48 -13.45 -14.03
N ASP A 253 -3.18 -13.78 -14.05
CA ASP A 253 -2.21 -13.03 -13.28
C ASP A 253 -2.02 -11.65 -13.91
N HIS A 254 -2.21 -10.60 -13.13
CA HIS A 254 -2.01 -9.23 -13.61
C HIS A 254 -1.44 -8.31 -12.51
N SER A 255 -0.87 -7.20 -12.92
CA SER A 255 -0.35 -6.18 -12.00
C SER A 255 -1.49 -5.44 -11.30
N ILE A 256 -1.40 -5.31 -9.97
CA ILE A 256 -2.42 -4.69 -9.11
C ILE A 256 -1.99 -3.27 -8.78
N PHE A 257 -2.06 -2.37 -9.77
CA PHE A 257 -1.67 -0.98 -9.64
C PHE A 257 -2.66 -0.04 -10.29
N PHE A 258 -2.86 1.14 -9.69
CA PHE A 258 -3.47 2.27 -10.37
C PHE A 258 -2.39 3.12 -11.02
N TYR A 259 -2.59 3.47 -12.28
CA TYR A 259 -1.71 4.36 -13.02
C TYR A 259 -2.39 5.72 -13.14
N LEU A 260 -1.73 6.77 -12.66
CA LEU A 260 -2.21 8.14 -12.79
C LEU A 260 -1.59 8.80 -14.03
N MET A 261 -2.47 9.27 -14.92
CA MET A 261 -2.09 10.07 -16.08
C MET A 261 -2.56 11.50 -15.88
N ASN A 262 -1.76 12.49 -16.32
CA ASN A 262 -2.16 13.90 -16.31
C ASN A 262 -3.08 14.26 -17.50
N PRO A 263 -3.68 15.46 -17.52
CA PRO A 263 -4.52 15.91 -18.62
C PRO A 263 -3.84 15.96 -20.01
N ASP A 264 -2.52 15.98 -20.06
CA ASP A 264 -1.74 15.91 -21.30
C ASP A 264 -1.49 14.48 -21.78
N GLY A 265 -1.98 13.45 -21.02
CA GLY A 265 -1.77 12.04 -21.33
C GLY A 265 -0.40 11.49 -20.87
N GLU A 266 0.32 12.23 -20.02
CA GLU A 266 1.62 11.79 -19.51
C GLU A 266 1.47 11.06 -18.17
N PHE A 267 2.32 10.07 -17.94
CA PHE A 267 2.40 9.34 -16.68
C PHE A 267 2.88 10.22 -15.52
N VAL A 268 2.15 10.20 -14.42
CA VAL A 268 2.44 10.98 -13.20
C VAL A 268 2.94 10.11 -12.08
N ASP A 269 2.16 9.09 -11.71
CA ASP A 269 2.43 8.26 -10.52
C ASP A 269 1.76 6.89 -10.64
N VAL A 270 2.11 5.98 -9.73
CA VAL A 270 1.53 4.64 -9.64
C VAL A 270 1.21 4.31 -8.19
N TYR A 271 0.04 3.74 -7.93
CA TYR A 271 -0.43 3.40 -6.58
C TYR A 271 -0.69 1.90 -6.46
N GLY A 272 -0.08 1.29 -5.46
CA GLY A 272 -0.27 -0.13 -5.15
C GLY A 272 -1.38 -0.37 -4.13
N LYS A 273 -1.68 -1.65 -3.90
CA LYS A 273 -2.71 -2.10 -2.93
C LYS A 273 -2.48 -1.61 -1.49
N ASN A 274 -1.24 -1.31 -1.11
CA ASN A 274 -0.85 -0.87 0.23
C ASN A 274 -1.34 0.52 0.62
N LEU A 275 -1.88 1.31 -0.32
CA LEU A 275 -2.44 2.63 -0.06
C LEU A 275 -3.96 2.54 0.00
N ASP A 276 -4.55 3.22 0.99
CA ASP A 276 -6.00 3.40 1.10
C ASP A 276 -6.53 4.52 0.18
N ALA A 277 -7.85 4.65 0.08
CA ALA A 277 -8.49 5.61 -0.81
C ALA A 277 -8.14 7.06 -0.45
N GLU A 278 -8.04 7.40 0.83
CA GLU A 278 -7.71 8.73 1.33
C GLU A 278 -6.26 9.11 0.99
N GLN A 279 -5.32 8.17 1.14
CA GLN A 279 -3.91 8.38 0.80
C GLN A 279 -3.73 8.58 -0.71
N VAL A 280 -4.39 7.75 -1.52
CA VAL A 280 -4.37 7.87 -2.99
C VAL A 280 -4.97 9.21 -3.40
N SER A 281 -6.14 9.59 -2.89
CA SER A 281 -6.80 10.86 -3.19
C SER A 281 -5.95 12.06 -2.81
N THR A 282 -5.33 12.06 -1.62
CA THR A 282 -4.43 13.12 -1.16
C THR A 282 -3.24 13.30 -2.10
N ASN A 283 -2.66 12.20 -2.58
CA ASN A 283 -1.56 12.25 -3.53
C ASN A 283 -2.00 12.82 -4.90
N ILE A 284 -3.15 12.36 -5.40
CA ILE A 284 -3.69 12.85 -6.69
C ILE A 284 -4.03 14.34 -6.60
N ILE A 285 -4.68 14.80 -5.54
CA ILE A 285 -4.97 16.23 -5.30
C ILE A 285 -3.67 17.05 -5.31
N ARG A 286 -2.62 16.57 -4.68
CA ARG A 286 -1.32 17.24 -4.72
C ARG A 286 -0.78 17.34 -6.15
N HIS A 287 -0.82 16.25 -6.91
CA HIS A 287 -0.37 16.25 -8.31
C HIS A 287 -1.22 17.18 -9.18
N ALA A 288 -2.53 17.21 -8.98
CA ALA A 288 -3.42 18.12 -9.72
C ALA A 288 -3.11 19.60 -9.40
N LYS A 289 -2.87 19.95 -8.13
CA LYS A 289 -2.44 21.29 -7.73
C LYS A 289 -1.09 21.67 -8.34
N ASP A 290 -0.14 20.74 -8.36
CA ASP A 290 1.18 20.99 -8.95
C ASP A 290 1.11 21.14 -10.47
N PHE A 291 0.20 20.41 -11.13
CA PHE A 291 -0.07 20.56 -12.57
C PHE A 291 -0.65 21.94 -12.89
N LEU A 292 -1.66 22.39 -12.16
CA LEU A 292 -2.27 23.72 -12.30
C LEU A 292 -1.25 24.85 -12.04
N LYS A 293 -0.39 24.72 -11.01
CA LYS A 293 0.67 25.70 -10.70
C LYS A 293 1.70 25.84 -11.83
N LYS A 294 1.92 24.79 -12.63
CA LYS A 294 2.82 24.78 -13.78
C LYS A 294 2.16 25.33 -15.05
N GLY A 295 0.92 25.83 -14.96
CA GLY A 295 0.16 26.36 -16.10
C GLY A 295 -0.64 25.32 -16.88
N GLY A 296 -0.77 24.09 -16.34
CA GLY A 296 -1.62 23.08 -16.95
C GLY A 296 -3.11 23.43 -16.82
N ILE A 297 -3.92 22.92 -17.71
CA ILE A 297 -5.37 23.17 -17.77
C ILE A 297 -6.09 21.84 -17.53
N ILE A 298 -7.06 21.85 -16.62
CA ILE A 298 -7.98 20.74 -16.39
C ILE A 298 -9.35 21.17 -16.98
N THR A 299 -9.86 20.37 -17.90
CA THR A 299 -11.19 20.61 -18.45
C THR A 299 -12.25 20.12 -17.46
N THR A 300 -13.08 21.03 -17.00
CA THR A 300 -14.21 20.72 -16.10
C THR A 300 -15.48 20.83 -16.91
N ASP A 301 -16.27 19.77 -16.96
CA ASP A 301 -17.60 19.76 -17.58
C ASP A 301 -18.64 20.19 -16.54
#